data_ca2c110e97568fae5129d9ab24b294fe
#
_entry.id   ca2c110e97568fae5129d9ab24b294fe
#
_cell.length_a   1.000
_cell.length_b   1.000
_cell.length_c   1.000
_cell.angle_alpha   90.00
_cell.angle_beta   90.00
_cell.angle_gamma   90.00
#
_symmetry.space_group_name_H-M   'P 1'
#
loop_
_entity.id
_entity.type
_entity.pdbx_description
1 polymer ?
#
loop_
_entity_poly.entity_id
_entity_poly.type
_entity_poly.pdbx_seq_one_letter_code
_entity_poly.pdbx_strand_id
1 'polypeptide(L)'
;MPNQNHKKKLLLFLLIVFIVVCSLSIYFYFQKQAKEKEAQQIQNLLAEINEDINLLDSIKGEMPKELLEVHEYLMSGALGGKLYRADPKLKNQIMYHGAKSQSIYINPTIKIKKELWIPIFYHEVAHNYWHSNHSAKTFEEFQKQLFNSENYAYTVNAQAWDLVMKHYPIKKEELKTEFEQRLFKIYSDETEIYNEMIKGNPEAKELWNKIIEADLKEQKEYQKVLFEK
;
A
#
# COMPACT_ATOMS: atom_id res chain seq x y z
N MET A 1 -52.13 30.83 37.22
CA MET A 1 -50.97 30.06 37.65
C MET A 1 -50.46 29.30 36.45
N PRO A 2 -49.21 29.44 36.02
CA PRO A 2 -48.68 28.67 34.87
C PRO A 2 -48.62 27.19 35.24
N ASN A 3 -49.18 26.37 34.36
CA ASN A 3 -49.43 24.95 34.50
C ASN A 3 -48.10 24.18 34.78
N GLN A 4 -47.97 23.63 36.00
CA GLN A 4 -46.78 22.87 36.43
C GLN A 4 -46.38 21.77 35.46
N ASN A 5 -47.34 21.19 34.73
CA ASN A 5 -47.10 20.18 33.70
C ASN A 5 -46.30 20.73 32.48
N HIS A 6 -46.47 21.98 32.09
CA HIS A 6 -45.67 22.57 31.00
C HIS A 6 -44.22 22.78 31.39
N LYS A 7 -43.95 23.20 32.62
CA LYS A 7 -42.57 23.32 33.12
C LYS A 7 -41.82 21.99 33.17
N LYS A 8 -42.51 20.94 33.62
CA LYS A 8 -41.90 19.58 33.65
C LYS A 8 -41.61 19.03 32.25
N LYS A 9 -42.51 19.22 31.28
CA LYS A 9 -42.29 18.80 29.88
C LYS A 9 -41.16 19.58 29.23
N LEU A 10 -41.05 20.89 29.46
CA LEU A 10 -39.94 21.70 28.95
C LEU A 10 -38.61 21.27 29.56
N LEU A 11 -38.55 21.00 30.86
CA LEU A 11 -37.35 20.56 31.52
C LEU A 11 -36.86 19.18 30.98
N LEU A 12 -37.81 18.24 30.78
CA LEU A 12 -37.50 16.95 30.18
C LEU A 12 -36.99 17.08 28.75
N PHE A 13 -37.61 17.94 27.94
CA PHE A 13 -37.15 18.22 26.58
C PHE A 13 -35.71 18.78 26.56
N LEU A 14 -35.44 19.78 27.41
CA LEU A 14 -34.08 20.35 27.54
C LEU A 14 -33.05 19.32 27.97
N LEU A 15 -33.39 18.42 28.89
CA LEU A 15 -32.53 17.34 29.32
C LEU A 15 -32.20 16.35 28.19
N ILE A 16 -33.23 15.99 27.39
CA ILE A 16 -33.03 15.12 26.23
C ILE A 16 -32.10 15.80 25.21
N VAL A 17 -32.36 17.06 24.88
CA VAL A 17 -31.51 17.85 23.95
C VAL A 17 -30.07 17.89 24.46
N PHE A 18 -29.88 18.17 25.77
CA PHE A 18 -28.53 18.19 26.36
C PHE A 18 -27.82 16.83 26.24
N ILE A 19 -28.52 15.73 26.55
CA ILE A 19 -27.92 14.36 26.41
C ILE A 19 -27.53 14.10 24.96
N VAL A 20 -28.38 14.43 23.98
CA VAL A 20 -28.07 14.25 22.55
C VAL A 20 -26.84 15.05 22.13
N VAL A 21 -26.79 16.35 22.53
CA VAL A 21 -25.64 17.22 22.19
C VAL A 21 -24.36 16.70 22.82
N CYS A 22 -24.39 16.26 24.10
CA CYS A 22 -23.23 15.67 24.76
C CYS A 22 -22.78 14.37 24.06
N SER A 23 -23.73 13.49 23.70
CA SER A 23 -23.42 12.23 23.01
C SER A 23 -22.79 12.47 21.63
N LEU A 24 -23.32 13.43 20.86
CA LEU A 24 -22.74 13.82 19.57
C LEU A 24 -21.33 14.42 19.73
N SER A 25 -21.12 15.27 20.73
CA SER A 25 -19.82 15.87 21.01
C SER A 25 -18.78 14.81 21.37
N ILE A 26 -19.15 13.83 22.20
CA ILE A 26 -18.32 12.70 22.55
C ILE A 26 -18.01 11.84 21.31
N TYR A 27 -19.02 11.55 20.50
CA TYR A 27 -18.83 10.81 19.25
C TYR A 27 -17.85 11.50 18.30
N PHE A 28 -18.02 12.80 18.04
CA PHE A 28 -17.09 13.56 17.19
C PHE A 28 -15.69 13.66 17.77
N TYR A 29 -15.57 13.77 19.08
CA TYR A 29 -14.26 13.76 19.75
C TYR A 29 -13.53 12.43 19.51
N PHE A 30 -14.19 11.28 19.71
CA PHE A 30 -13.57 9.97 19.45
C PHE A 30 -13.25 9.76 17.98
N GLN A 31 -14.11 10.22 17.05
CA GLN A 31 -13.83 10.16 15.62
C GLN A 31 -12.59 10.99 15.23
N LYS A 32 -12.45 12.17 15.82
CA LYS A 32 -11.25 13.00 15.60
C LYS A 32 -9.99 12.33 16.12
N GLN A 33 -10.01 11.81 17.34
CA GLN A 33 -8.90 11.08 17.95
C GLN A 33 -8.50 9.86 17.13
N ALA A 34 -9.46 9.11 16.62
CA ALA A 34 -9.19 7.94 15.77
C ALA A 34 -8.45 8.35 14.48
N LYS A 35 -8.90 9.42 13.82
CA LYS A 35 -8.25 9.94 12.60
C LYS A 35 -6.83 10.45 12.87
N GLU A 36 -6.62 11.17 13.96
CA GLU A 36 -5.29 11.65 14.36
C GLU A 36 -4.33 10.50 14.64
N LYS A 37 -4.79 9.46 15.34
CA LYS A 37 -4.01 8.25 15.59
C LYS A 37 -3.63 7.52 14.31
N GLU A 38 -4.57 7.41 13.35
CA GLU A 38 -4.34 6.81 12.04
C GLU A 38 -3.31 7.60 11.23
N ALA A 39 -3.45 8.92 11.18
CA ALA A 39 -2.49 9.79 10.50
C ALA A 39 -1.08 9.64 11.10
N GLN A 40 -0.98 9.58 12.43
CA GLN A 40 0.30 9.37 13.11
C GLN A 40 0.91 7.99 12.78
N GLN A 41 0.10 6.93 12.69
CA GLN A 41 0.57 5.60 12.32
C GLN A 41 1.15 5.57 10.91
N ILE A 42 0.50 6.25 9.95
CA ILE A 42 1.01 6.39 8.58
C ILE A 42 2.31 7.17 8.57
N GLN A 43 2.39 8.29 9.29
CA GLN A 43 3.61 9.09 9.36
C GLN A 43 4.79 8.32 9.96
N ASN A 44 4.55 7.52 11.00
CA ASN A 44 5.60 6.68 11.60
C ASN A 44 6.08 5.61 10.61
N LEU A 45 5.14 4.94 9.91
CA LEU A 45 5.50 3.95 8.89
C LEU A 45 6.30 4.59 7.74
N LEU A 46 5.91 5.78 7.31
CA LEU A 46 6.64 6.53 6.28
C LEU A 46 8.05 6.92 6.73
N ALA A 47 8.23 7.26 8.01
CA ALA A 47 9.55 7.54 8.56
C ALA A 47 10.44 6.28 8.52
N GLU A 48 9.90 5.11 8.88
CA GLU A 48 10.60 3.82 8.79
C GLU A 48 10.96 3.50 7.33
N ILE A 49 10.01 3.64 6.40
CA ILE A 49 10.25 3.41 4.95
C ILE A 49 11.29 4.39 4.40
N ASN A 50 11.25 5.66 4.81
CA ASN A 50 12.22 6.66 4.35
C ASN A 50 13.65 6.34 4.83
N GLU A 51 13.83 5.80 6.04
CA GLU A 51 15.13 5.33 6.49
C GLU A 51 15.68 4.24 5.57
N ASP A 52 14.83 3.28 5.18
CA ASP A 52 15.21 2.19 4.29
C ASP A 52 15.45 2.66 2.85
N ILE A 53 14.67 3.64 2.36
CA ILE A 53 14.90 4.27 1.06
C ILE A 53 16.26 4.98 1.03
N ASN A 54 16.58 5.76 2.06
CA ASN A 54 17.88 6.43 2.16
C ASN A 54 19.04 5.41 2.23
N LEU A 55 18.81 4.28 2.87
CA LEU A 55 19.77 3.19 2.92
C LEU A 55 20.00 2.61 1.52
N LEU A 56 18.93 2.36 0.75
CA LEU A 56 19.02 1.92 -0.64
C LEU A 56 19.64 2.97 -1.55
N ASP A 57 19.43 4.28 -1.32
CA ASP A 57 20.09 5.35 -2.11
C ASP A 57 21.61 5.27 -1.97
N SER A 58 22.12 4.83 -0.83
CA SER A 58 23.58 4.66 -0.64
C SER A 58 24.20 3.59 -1.53
N ILE A 59 23.40 2.66 -2.03
CA ILE A 59 23.81 1.53 -2.91
C ILE A 59 23.16 1.62 -4.30
N LYS A 60 22.63 2.77 -4.69
CA LYS A 60 21.93 2.96 -5.98
C LYS A 60 22.76 2.61 -7.21
N GLY A 61 24.07 2.67 -7.12
CA GLY A 61 24.99 2.25 -8.20
C GLY A 61 24.91 0.74 -8.52
N GLU A 62 24.30 -0.06 -7.65
CA GLU A 62 24.09 -1.49 -7.86
C GLU A 62 22.66 -1.82 -8.32
N MET A 63 21.77 -0.83 -8.39
CA MET A 63 20.38 -1.05 -8.80
C MET A 63 20.30 -1.43 -10.28
N PRO A 64 19.54 -2.49 -10.63
CA PRO A 64 19.13 -2.72 -12.00
C PRO A 64 18.32 -1.54 -12.55
N LYS A 65 18.24 -1.44 -13.88
CA LYS A 65 17.68 -0.28 -14.57
C LYS A 65 16.26 0.08 -14.11
N GLU A 66 15.36 -0.89 -14.08
CA GLU A 66 13.95 -0.66 -13.75
C GLU A 66 13.79 -0.19 -12.30
N LEU A 67 14.53 -0.79 -11.37
CA LEU A 67 14.55 -0.38 -9.97
C LEU A 67 15.13 1.03 -9.80
N LEU A 68 16.20 1.35 -10.52
CA LEU A 68 16.84 2.67 -10.49
C LEU A 68 15.87 3.76 -10.98
N GLU A 69 15.17 3.53 -12.10
CA GLU A 69 14.19 4.47 -12.64
C GLU A 69 13.07 4.77 -11.61
N VAL A 70 12.55 3.74 -10.93
CA VAL A 70 11.53 3.89 -9.89
C VAL A 70 12.09 4.58 -8.64
N HIS A 71 13.34 4.27 -8.28
CA HIS A 71 14.01 4.92 -7.15
C HIS A 71 14.24 6.41 -7.41
N GLU A 72 14.74 6.80 -8.58
CA GLU A 72 14.92 8.20 -8.97
C GLU A 72 13.58 8.96 -9.01
N TYR A 73 12.53 8.31 -9.53
CA TYR A 73 11.16 8.87 -9.49
C TYR A 73 10.70 9.12 -8.06
N LEU A 74 10.93 8.18 -7.15
CA LEU A 74 10.60 8.32 -5.73
C LEU A 74 11.39 9.48 -5.09
N MET A 75 12.71 9.53 -5.32
CA MET A 75 13.59 10.55 -4.77
C MET A 75 13.32 11.97 -5.34
N SER A 76 12.70 12.06 -6.51
CA SER A 76 12.27 13.35 -7.09
C SER A 76 11.13 14.03 -6.31
N GLY A 77 10.56 13.35 -5.31
CA GLY A 77 9.40 13.82 -4.56
C GLY A 77 8.07 13.67 -5.28
N ALA A 78 8.01 12.87 -6.35
CA ALA A 78 6.82 12.67 -7.17
C ALA A 78 5.62 12.10 -6.39
N LEU A 79 5.88 11.42 -5.26
CA LEU A 79 4.85 10.92 -4.33
C LEU A 79 4.43 11.94 -3.27
N GLY A 80 4.92 13.17 -3.30
CA GLY A 80 4.65 14.17 -2.27
C GLY A 80 3.15 14.33 -1.97
N GLY A 81 2.74 13.94 -0.76
CA GLY A 81 1.34 14.03 -0.31
C GLY A 81 0.38 12.99 -0.90
N LYS A 82 0.86 11.99 -1.62
CA LYS A 82 0.03 10.95 -2.27
C LYS A 82 0.00 9.62 -1.51
N LEU A 83 0.26 9.64 -0.22
CA LEU A 83 0.24 8.44 0.62
C LEU A 83 -0.96 8.51 1.56
N TYR A 84 -1.84 7.52 1.48
CA TYR A 84 -3.10 7.49 2.18
C TYR A 84 -3.33 6.15 2.88
N ARG A 85 -4.29 6.13 3.81
CA ARG A 85 -4.76 4.90 4.41
C ARG A 85 -5.53 4.05 3.39
N ALA A 86 -5.28 2.73 3.42
CA ALA A 86 -6.03 1.77 2.63
C ALA A 86 -7.54 1.79 2.95
N ASP A 87 -8.35 1.58 1.91
CA ASP A 87 -9.80 1.45 2.07
C ASP A 87 -10.12 0.25 2.98
N PRO A 88 -10.96 0.41 4.01
CA PRO A 88 -11.37 -0.69 4.89
C PRO A 88 -12.00 -1.89 4.16
N LYS A 89 -12.48 -1.70 2.93
CA LYS A 89 -13.00 -2.77 2.08
C LYS A 89 -11.91 -3.69 1.55
N LEU A 90 -10.67 -3.22 1.50
CA LEU A 90 -9.49 -3.93 1.00
C LEU A 90 -8.63 -4.46 2.17
N LYS A 91 -9.29 -5.07 3.18
CA LYS A 91 -8.67 -5.46 4.45
C LYS A 91 -7.46 -6.38 4.34
N ASN A 92 -7.40 -7.19 3.28
CA ASN A 92 -6.34 -8.19 3.11
C ASN A 92 -5.12 -7.64 2.35
N GLN A 93 -5.20 -6.41 1.83
CA GLN A 93 -4.09 -5.81 1.13
C GLN A 93 -3.21 -5.01 2.10
N ILE A 94 -1.90 -5.23 2.00
CA ILE A 94 -0.89 -4.51 2.76
C ILE A 94 -0.80 -3.07 2.24
N MET A 95 -0.73 -2.95 0.91
CA MET A 95 -0.58 -1.72 0.17
C MET A 95 -1.21 -1.88 -1.21
N TYR A 96 -1.63 -0.80 -1.84
CA TYR A 96 -2.05 -0.79 -3.23
C TYR A 96 -1.94 0.60 -3.86
N HIS A 97 -1.76 0.63 -5.17
CA HIS A 97 -1.76 1.85 -5.97
C HIS A 97 -3.16 2.15 -6.54
N GLY A 98 -3.60 3.42 -6.43
CA GLY A 98 -4.81 3.92 -7.10
C GLY A 98 -4.44 4.56 -8.43
N ALA A 99 -4.73 3.89 -9.53
CA ALA A 99 -4.28 4.28 -10.87
C ALA A 99 -4.75 5.67 -11.30
N LYS A 100 -5.97 6.07 -10.96
CA LYS A 100 -6.54 7.37 -11.32
C LYS A 100 -6.02 8.50 -10.45
N SER A 101 -5.93 8.27 -9.15
CA SER A 101 -5.46 9.27 -8.18
C SER A 101 -3.94 9.39 -8.15
N GLN A 102 -3.22 8.44 -8.74
CA GLN A 102 -1.77 8.32 -8.63
C GLN A 102 -1.31 8.32 -7.16
N SER A 103 -2.03 7.60 -6.32
CA SER A 103 -1.83 7.57 -4.87
C SER A 103 -1.56 6.15 -4.40
N ILE A 104 -0.75 6.01 -3.36
CA ILE A 104 -0.47 4.74 -2.70
C ILE A 104 -1.27 4.69 -1.39
N TYR A 105 -1.97 3.60 -1.18
CA TYR A 105 -2.81 3.35 -0.03
C TYR A 105 -2.19 2.25 0.82
N ILE A 106 -1.94 2.56 2.09
CA ILE A 106 -1.21 1.70 3.02
C ILE A 106 -2.13 1.25 4.15
N ASN A 107 -2.05 -0.02 4.53
CA ASN A 107 -2.74 -0.54 5.70
C ASN A 107 -1.83 -0.45 6.95
N PRO A 108 -1.98 0.57 7.81
CA PRO A 108 -1.09 0.79 8.95
C PRO A 108 -1.31 -0.21 10.10
N THR A 109 -2.31 -1.09 9.99
CA THR A 109 -2.59 -2.10 11.03
C THR A 109 -1.73 -3.35 10.85
N ILE A 110 -1.21 -3.58 9.66
CA ILE A 110 -0.33 -4.71 9.37
C ILE A 110 1.06 -4.39 9.90
N LYS A 111 1.58 -5.28 10.73
CA LYS A 111 2.91 -5.18 11.33
C LYS A 111 3.79 -6.28 10.76
N ILE A 112 4.79 -5.89 10.01
CA ILE A 112 5.81 -6.78 9.44
C ILE A 112 7.20 -6.17 9.67
N LYS A 113 8.23 -7.01 9.56
CA LYS A 113 9.63 -6.58 9.60
C LYS A 113 9.86 -5.53 8.51
N LYS A 114 10.62 -4.47 8.84
CA LYS A 114 10.77 -3.30 7.97
C LYS A 114 11.30 -3.66 6.56
N GLU A 115 12.26 -4.56 6.49
CA GLU A 115 12.85 -4.98 5.22
C GLU A 115 11.86 -5.67 4.28
N LEU A 116 10.75 -6.23 4.82
CA LEU A 116 9.66 -6.81 4.03
C LEU A 116 8.73 -5.73 3.43
N TRP A 117 8.77 -4.49 3.93
CA TRP A 117 8.03 -3.38 3.33
C TRP A 117 8.65 -2.89 2.02
N ILE A 118 9.98 -3.00 1.88
CA ILE A 118 10.70 -2.44 0.74
C ILE A 118 10.20 -2.99 -0.60
N PRO A 119 10.13 -4.31 -0.83
CA PRO A 119 9.69 -4.84 -2.12
C PRO A 119 8.29 -4.40 -2.48
N ILE A 120 7.32 -4.51 -1.55
CA ILE A 120 5.95 -4.14 -1.84
C ILE A 120 5.78 -2.62 -2.01
N PHE A 121 6.53 -1.81 -1.27
CA PHE A 121 6.50 -0.37 -1.45
C PHE A 121 7.01 0.02 -2.85
N TYR A 122 8.13 -0.55 -3.28
CA TYR A 122 8.65 -0.32 -4.62
C TYR A 122 7.74 -0.87 -5.72
N HIS A 123 7.04 -1.97 -5.48
CA HIS A 123 5.99 -2.48 -6.37
C HIS A 123 4.90 -1.43 -6.62
N GLU A 124 4.36 -0.83 -5.55
CA GLU A 124 3.31 0.18 -5.66
C GLU A 124 3.83 1.52 -6.25
N VAL A 125 5.07 1.89 -5.94
CA VAL A 125 5.73 3.04 -6.57
C VAL A 125 5.96 2.78 -8.06
N ALA A 126 6.27 1.55 -8.45
CA ALA A 126 6.43 1.15 -9.85
C ALA A 126 5.12 1.30 -10.64
N HIS A 127 3.97 0.96 -10.05
CA HIS A 127 2.67 1.27 -10.64
C HIS A 127 2.46 2.78 -10.82
N ASN A 128 2.81 3.57 -9.80
CA ASN A 128 2.69 5.02 -9.88
C ASN A 128 3.58 5.59 -11.00
N TYR A 129 4.84 5.15 -11.08
CA TYR A 129 5.76 5.51 -12.15
C TYR A 129 5.26 5.07 -13.53
N TRP A 130 4.81 3.81 -13.65
CA TRP A 130 4.26 3.26 -14.90
C TRP A 130 3.08 4.10 -15.40
N HIS A 131 2.08 4.32 -14.57
CA HIS A 131 0.88 5.06 -14.94
C HIS A 131 1.11 6.57 -15.13
N SER A 132 2.16 7.15 -14.57
CA SER A 132 2.56 8.53 -14.87
C SER A 132 3.06 8.66 -16.31
N ASN A 133 3.65 7.59 -16.85
CA ASN A 133 4.17 7.55 -18.23
C ASN A 133 3.18 6.92 -19.24
N HIS A 134 2.19 6.15 -18.75
CA HIS A 134 1.23 5.40 -19.57
C HIS A 134 -0.18 5.64 -19.04
N SER A 135 -0.61 6.90 -18.97
CA SER A 135 -1.89 7.26 -18.35
C SER A 135 -3.08 6.66 -19.11
N ALA A 136 -3.97 5.98 -18.37
CA ALA A 136 -5.26 5.54 -18.86
C ALA A 136 -6.33 6.59 -18.54
N LYS A 137 -7.10 7.02 -19.54
CA LYS A 137 -8.22 7.97 -19.38
C LYS A 137 -9.54 7.29 -19.05
N THR A 138 -9.67 6.02 -19.44
CA THR A 138 -10.86 5.20 -19.22
C THR A 138 -10.51 3.92 -18.51
N PHE A 139 -11.49 3.31 -17.85
CA PHE A 139 -11.31 2.00 -17.21
C PHE A 139 -10.93 0.90 -18.23
N GLU A 140 -11.44 0.99 -19.46
CA GLU A 140 -11.10 0.05 -20.54
C GLU A 140 -9.63 0.16 -20.96
N GLU A 141 -9.11 1.38 -21.11
CA GLU A 141 -7.68 1.60 -21.37
C GLU A 141 -6.81 1.09 -20.22
N PHE A 142 -7.22 1.33 -18.98
CA PHE A 142 -6.56 0.81 -17.80
C PHE A 142 -6.49 -0.71 -17.82
N GLN A 143 -7.60 -1.40 -18.11
CA GLN A 143 -7.62 -2.86 -18.20
C GLN A 143 -6.68 -3.41 -19.27
N LYS A 144 -6.54 -2.73 -20.42
CA LYS A 144 -5.61 -3.13 -21.49
C LYS A 144 -4.13 -3.01 -21.07
N GLN A 145 -3.84 -2.14 -20.14
CA GLN A 145 -2.47 -1.88 -19.66
C GLN A 145 -2.08 -2.72 -18.42
N LEU A 146 -3.05 -3.36 -17.78
CA LEU A 146 -2.83 -4.02 -16.49
C LEU A 146 -1.68 -5.02 -16.48
N PHE A 147 -1.65 -5.95 -17.46
CA PHE A 147 -0.60 -6.96 -17.50
C PHE A 147 0.80 -6.34 -17.58
N ASN A 148 0.98 -5.30 -18.39
CA ASN A 148 2.28 -4.66 -18.54
C ASN A 148 2.66 -3.88 -17.27
N SER A 149 1.71 -3.22 -16.63
CA SER A 149 1.90 -2.52 -15.37
C SER A 149 2.29 -3.48 -14.25
N GLU A 150 1.59 -4.60 -14.11
CA GLU A 150 1.91 -5.64 -13.14
C GLU A 150 3.28 -6.27 -13.43
N ASN A 151 3.55 -6.64 -14.68
CA ASN A 151 4.85 -7.19 -15.06
C ASN A 151 6.01 -6.26 -14.69
N TYR A 152 5.83 -4.95 -14.91
CA TYR A 152 6.83 -3.96 -14.52
C TYR A 152 6.98 -3.86 -12.99
N ALA A 153 5.86 -3.82 -12.26
CA ALA A 153 5.86 -3.72 -10.80
C ALA A 153 6.48 -4.97 -10.13
N TYR A 154 6.15 -6.17 -10.62
CA TYR A 154 6.77 -7.43 -10.15
C TYR A 154 8.26 -7.50 -10.47
N THR A 155 8.69 -7.00 -11.63
CA THR A 155 10.12 -6.87 -11.97
C THR A 155 10.85 -6.01 -10.95
N VAL A 156 10.32 -4.84 -10.63
CA VAL A 156 10.88 -3.92 -9.63
C VAL A 156 10.87 -4.54 -8.22
N ASN A 157 9.79 -5.25 -7.86
CA ASN A 157 9.68 -5.99 -6.60
C ASN A 157 10.82 -7.03 -6.45
N ALA A 158 11.01 -7.88 -7.46
CA ALA A 158 12.04 -8.91 -7.45
C ALA A 158 13.46 -8.31 -7.37
N GLN A 159 13.73 -7.24 -8.13
CA GLN A 159 15.00 -6.50 -8.09
C GLN A 159 15.25 -5.85 -6.73
N ALA A 160 14.22 -5.26 -6.11
CA ALA A 160 14.31 -4.66 -4.79
C ALA A 160 14.58 -5.72 -3.72
N TRP A 161 13.93 -6.90 -3.81
CA TRP A 161 14.16 -8.00 -2.88
C TRP A 161 15.57 -8.57 -3.00
N ASP A 162 16.06 -8.80 -4.22
CA ASP A 162 17.43 -9.27 -4.45
C ASP A 162 18.48 -8.34 -3.83
N LEU A 163 18.29 -7.04 -4.01
CA LEU A 163 19.17 -6.02 -3.45
C LEU A 163 19.09 -5.97 -1.91
N VAL A 164 17.88 -6.06 -1.34
CA VAL A 164 17.68 -6.14 0.12
C VAL A 164 18.38 -7.38 0.68
N MET A 165 18.17 -8.53 0.09
CA MET A 165 18.78 -9.78 0.58
C MET A 165 20.30 -9.80 0.44
N LYS A 166 20.85 -9.11 -0.56
CA LYS A 166 22.29 -8.96 -0.75
C LYS A 166 22.96 -8.11 0.33
N HIS A 167 22.33 -6.99 0.73
CA HIS A 167 22.92 -6.01 1.63
C HIS A 167 22.39 -6.11 3.08
N TYR A 168 21.14 -6.57 3.24
CA TYR A 168 20.42 -6.67 4.52
C TYR A 168 19.75 -8.04 4.66
N PRO A 169 20.53 -9.14 4.67
CA PRO A 169 19.97 -10.48 4.65
C PRO A 169 19.08 -10.76 5.86
N ILE A 170 17.83 -11.12 5.60
CA ILE A 170 16.88 -11.54 6.61
C ILE A 170 17.04 -13.05 6.82
N LYS A 171 17.21 -13.47 8.07
CA LYS A 171 17.17 -14.89 8.42
C LYS A 171 15.73 -15.28 8.73
N LYS A 172 15.30 -16.45 8.22
CA LYS A 172 13.94 -16.94 8.43
C LYS A 172 13.55 -17.03 9.91
N GLU A 173 14.51 -17.33 10.77
CA GLU A 173 14.34 -17.44 12.23
C GLU A 173 14.04 -16.09 12.92
N GLU A 174 14.31 -14.98 12.23
CA GLU A 174 14.00 -13.63 12.73
C GLU A 174 12.56 -13.22 12.46
N LEU A 175 11.84 -13.96 11.61
CA LEU A 175 10.45 -13.68 11.24
C LEU A 175 9.50 -14.19 12.32
N LYS A 176 8.73 -13.28 12.93
CA LYS A 176 7.95 -13.53 14.14
C LYS A 176 6.57 -14.11 13.86
N THR A 177 6.04 -13.91 12.67
CA THR A 177 4.67 -14.29 12.30
C THR A 177 4.66 -15.20 11.07
N GLU A 178 3.64 -16.06 10.97
CA GLU A 178 3.41 -16.87 9.78
C GLU A 178 3.24 -15.99 8.53
N PHE A 179 2.67 -14.82 8.71
CA PHE A 179 2.48 -13.86 7.63
C PHE A 179 3.83 -13.34 7.07
N GLU A 180 4.77 -12.94 7.94
CA GLU A 180 6.12 -12.56 7.54
C GLU A 180 6.86 -13.71 6.86
N GLN A 181 6.76 -14.92 7.39
CA GLN A 181 7.38 -16.10 6.79
C GLN A 181 6.81 -16.40 5.39
N ARG A 182 5.50 -16.20 5.22
CA ARG A 182 4.84 -16.34 3.92
C ARG A 182 5.32 -15.29 2.93
N LEU A 183 5.38 -14.01 3.32
CA LEU A 183 5.89 -12.93 2.48
C LEU A 183 7.34 -13.17 2.06
N PHE A 184 8.20 -13.53 3.01
CA PHE A 184 9.59 -13.87 2.75
C PHE A 184 9.71 -14.98 1.69
N LYS A 185 8.90 -16.03 1.83
CA LYS A 185 8.87 -17.13 0.87
C LYS A 185 8.41 -16.67 -0.52
N ILE A 186 7.33 -15.89 -0.59
CA ILE A 186 6.80 -15.36 -1.85
C ILE A 186 7.86 -14.52 -2.56
N TYR A 187 8.46 -13.55 -1.90
CA TYR A 187 9.48 -12.70 -2.52
C TYR A 187 10.71 -13.49 -2.96
N SER A 188 11.13 -14.49 -2.18
CA SER A 188 12.27 -15.34 -2.54
C SER A 188 11.98 -16.21 -3.76
N ASP A 189 10.80 -16.87 -3.80
CA ASP A 189 10.38 -17.71 -4.92
C ASP A 189 10.23 -16.86 -6.21
N GLU A 190 9.59 -15.70 -6.13
CA GLU A 190 9.38 -14.78 -7.26
C GLU A 190 10.71 -14.26 -7.80
N THR A 191 11.64 -13.89 -6.92
CA THR A 191 12.97 -13.42 -7.32
C THR A 191 13.80 -14.52 -7.97
N GLU A 192 13.71 -15.76 -7.48
CA GLU A 192 14.37 -16.90 -8.13
C GLU A 192 13.82 -17.13 -9.54
N ILE A 193 12.49 -17.12 -9.72
CA ILE A 193 11.83 -17.24 -11.03
C ILE A 193 12.26 -16.10 -11.95
N TYR A 194 12.26 -14.86 -11.46
CA TYR A 194 12.71 -13.68 -12.21
C TYR A 194 14.15 -13.84 -12.69
N ASN A 195 15.07 -14.23 -11.80
CA ASN A 195 16.48 -14.41 -12.11
C ASN A 195 16.72 -15.50 -13.15
N GLU A 196 15.96 -16.59 -13.13
CA GLU A 196 16.00 -17.61 -14.16
C GLU A 196 15.40 -17.14 -15.49
N MET A 197 14.32 -16.38 -15.44
CA MET A 197 13.69 -15.81 -16.65
C MET A 197 14.64 -14.88 -17.40
N ILE A 198 15.35 -13.98 -16.72
CA ILE A 198 16.30 -13.07 -17.37
C ILE A 198 17.52 -13.77 -17.94
N LYS A 199 17.85 -14.96 -17.44
CA LYS A 199 18.89 -15.86 -18.05
C LYS A 199 18.40 -16.59 -19.30
N GLY A 200 17.12 -16.39 -19.67
CA GLY A 200 16.52 -16.97 -20.87
C GLY A 200 15.86 -18.33 -20.67
N ASN A 201 15.59 -18.74 -19.42
CA ASN A 201 14.87 -19.97 -19.11
C ASN A 201 13.38 -19.85 -19.53
N PRO A 202 12.88 -20.63 -20.51
CA PRO A 202 11.51 -20.51 -20.99
C PRO A 202 10.46 -20.97 -19.96
N GLU A 203 10.78 -21.96 -19.13
CA GLU A 203 9.87 -22.44 -18.08
C GLU A 203 9.69 -21.37 -16.99
N ALA A 204 10.77 -20.69 -16.62
CA ALA A 204 10.71 -19.58 -15.67
C ALA A 204 9.89 -18.41 -16.24
N LYS A 205 10.00 -18.12 -17.54
CA LYS A 205 9.17 -17.12 -18.21
C LYS A 205 7.68 -17.47 -18.16
N GLU A 206 7.34 -18.73 -18.39
CA GLU A 206 5.95 -19.20 -18.29
C GLU A 206 5.42 -19.09 -16.85
N LEU A 207 6.22 -19.47 -15.85
CA LEU A 207 5.86 -19.34 -14.44
C LEU A 207 5.67 -17.88 -14.04
N TRP A 208 6.56 -16.99 -14.48
CA TRP A 208 6.45 -15.55 -14.25
C TRP A 208 5.14 -14.97 -14.77
N ASN A 209 4.76 -15.30 -15.99
CA ASN A 209 3.49 -14.86 -16.56
C ASN A 209 2.29 -15.41 -15.77
N LYS A 210 2.35 -16.66 -15.31
CA LYS A 210 1.29 -17.26 -14.48
C LYS A 210 1.13 -16.56 -13.12
N ILE A 211 2.22 -16.11 -12.51
CA ILE A 211 2.15 -15.32 -11.27
C ILE A 211 1.36 -14.04 -11.50
N ILE A 212 1.72 -13.28 -12.53
CA ILE A 212 1.06 -12.02 -12.88
C ILE A 212 -0.43 -12.24 -13.23
N GLU A 213 -0.73 -13.26 -14.03
CA GLU A 213 -2.12 -13.60 -14.39
C GLU A 213 -2.96 -14.03 -13.18
N ALA A 214 -2.36 -14.76 -12.24
CA ALA A 214 -3.04 -15.19 -11.02
C ALA A 214 -3.38 -13.98 -10.13
N ASP A 215 -2.44 -13.05 -9.96
CA ASP A 215 -2.65 -11.83 -9.21
C ASP A 215 -3.73 -10.95 -9.85
N LEU A 216 -3.66 -10.71 -11.16
CA LEU A 216 -4.70 -9.97 -11.90
C LEU A 216 -6.09 -10.61 -11.78
N LYS A 217 -6.16 -11.93 -11.71
CA LYS A 217 -7.42 -12.64 -11.50
C LYS A 217 -7.95 -12.44 -10.08
N GLU A 218 -7.08 -12.46 -9.08
CA GLU A 218 -7.46 -12.21 -7.69
C GLU A 218 -7.89 -10.75 -7.49
N GLN A 219 -7.22 -9.82 -8.14
CA GLN A 219 -7.52 -8.39 -8.07
C GLN A 219 -8.77 -7.97 -8.87
N LYS A 220 -9.32 -8.82 -9.71
CA LYS A 220 -10.42 -8.47 -10.64
C LYS A 220 -11.60 -7.79 -9.94
N GLU A 221 -11.96 -8.23 -8.74
CA GLU A 221 -13.05 -7.65 -7.95
C GLU A 221 -12.72 -6.21 -7.47
N TYR A 222 -11.44 -5.88 -7.36
CA TYR A 222 -10.95 -4.61 -6.83
C TYR A 222 -10.50 -3.63 -7.93
N GLN A 223 -10.31 -4.09 -9.16
CA GLN A 223 -9.76 -3.29 -10.26
C GLN A 223 -10.51 -1.97 -10.49
N LYS A 224 -11.84 -1.99 -10.41
CA LYS A 224 -12.65 -0.78 -10.55
C LYS A 224 -12.40 0.20 -9.40
N VAL A 225 -12.31 -0.30 -8.17
CA VAL A 225 -12.00 0.51 -6.99
C VAL A 225 -10.60 1.10 -7.09
N LEU A 226 -9.63 0.33 -7.57
CA LEU A 226 -8.25 0.79 -7.77
C LEU A 226 -8.17 1.88 -8.84
N PHE A 227 -8.99 1.78 -9.91
CA PHE A 227 -9.04 2.79 -10.96
C PHE A 227 -9.76 4.07 -10.52
N GLU A 228 -10.82 3.97 -9.71
CA GLU A 228 -11.59 5.12 -9.22
C GLU A 228 -10.86 5.93 -8.14
N LYS A 229 -9.91 5.31 -7.45
CA LYS A 229 -9.01 5.92 -6.45
C LYS A 229 -7.85 6.65 -7.11
#